data_4335597b3f3a78c77d94711072f3b3bd
#
_entry.id   4335597b3f3a78c77d94711072f3b3bd
#
_cell.length_a   1.000
_cell.length_b   1.000
_cell.length_c   1.000
_cell.angle_alpha   90.00
_cell.angle_beta   90.00
_cell.angle_gamma   90.00
#
_symmetry.space_group_name_H-M   'P 1'
#
loop_
_entity.id
_entity.type
_entity.pdbx_description
1 polymer ?
#
loop_
_entity_poly.entity_id
_entity_poly.type
_entity_poly.pdbx_seq_one_letter_code
_entity_poly.pdbx_strand_id
1 'polypeptide(L)'
;MKWGSILHESMLNGSVYLLLGSLLIGFLTSAVDPTDIKKMEPFTGELFYGAECFFLLDMGIVAAQRLARLNKTGAFLIMFSILMPIVNAVLGSVVAKFLNLDSGNALLFVVLCASASYLAVPTAMRMTVPEARPSYYISTTLGLTFPFNIIFGIPVYMSLVNTMIPQI
;
A
#
# COMPACT_ATOMS: atom_id res chain seq x y z
N MET A 1 -28.17 -3.47 8.76
CA MET A 1 -27.06 -3.99 7.92
C MET A 1 -26.82 -5.44 8.31
N LYS A 2 -26.97 -6.40 7.40
CA LYS A 2 -26.76 -7.82 7.70
C LYS A 2 -25.27 -8.12 7.58
N TRP A 3 -24.57 -8.26 8.69
CA TRP A 3 -23.13 -8.58 8.74
C TRP A 3 -22.77 -9.81 7.87
N GLY A 4 -23.68 -10.79 7.77
CA GLY A 4 -23.50 -11.97 6.95
C GLY A 4 -23.39 -11.69 5.44
N SER A 5 -24.11 -10.70 4.90
CA SER A 5 -24.00 -10.36 3.48
C SER A 5 -22.70 -9.63 3.17
N ILE A 6 -22.20 -8.80 4.09
CA ILE A 6 -20.93 -8.09 3.94
C ILE A 6 -19.74 -9.07 3.98
N LEU A 7 -19.75 -10.00 4.94
CA LEU A 7 -18.74 -11.04 5.01
C LEU A 7 -18.74 -11.94 3.77
N HIS A 8 -19.92 -12.34 3.31
CA HIS A 8 -20.07 -13.17 2.11
C HIS A 8 -19.55 -12.42 0.86
N GLU A 9 -19.87 -11.14 0.69
CA GLU A 9 -19.43 -10.34 -0.44
C GLU A 9 -17.91 -10.05 -0.39
N SER A 10 -17.36 -9.83 0.81
CA SER A 10 -15.93 -9.64 1.01
C SER A 10 -15.14 -10.92 0.77
N MET A 11 -15.63 -12.07 1.23
CA MET A 11 -14.95 -13.37 1.03
C MET A 11 -15.04 -13.89 -0.40
N LEU A 12 -16.08 -13.50 -1.16
CA LEU A 12 -16.22 -13.84 -2.58
C LEU A 12 -15.53 -12.84 -3.51
N ASN A 13 -14.93 -11.77 -2.97
CA ASN A 13 -14.10 -10.88 -3.77
C ASN A 13 -12.86 -11.63 -4.27
N GLY A 14 -12.69 -11.71 -5.60
CA GLY A 14 -11.60 -12.46 -6.22
C GLY A 14 -10.21 -12.06 -5.72
N SER A 15 -9.99 -10.77 -5.45
CA SER A 15 -8.72 -10.27 -4.92
C SER A 15 -8.45 -10.76 -3.49
N VAL A 16 -9.47 -10.77 -2.63
CA VAL A 16 -9.36 -11.28 -1.25
C VAL A 16 -9.12 -12.78 -1.25
N TYR A 17 -9.84 -13.51 -2.12
CA TYR A 17 -9.68 -14.96 -2.26
C TYR A 17 -8.27 -15.34 -2.73
N LEU A 18 -7.74 -14.63 -3.74
CA LEU A 18 -6.37 -14.84 -4.22
C LEU A 18 -5.32 -14.50 -3.16
N LEU A 19 -5.51 -13.42 -2.40
CA LEU A 19 -4.62 -13.02 -1.33
C LEU A 19 -4.60 -14.07 -0.20
N LEU A 20 -5.75 -14.50 0.28
CA LEU A 20 -5.83 -15.53 1.32
C LEU A 20 -5.30 -16.88 0.83
N GLY A 21 -5.60 -17.24 -0.42
CA GLY A 21 -5.10 -18.46 -1.04
C GLY A 21 -3.56 -18.48 -1.16
N SER A 22 -2.97 -17.37 -1.60
CA SER A 22 -1.50 -17.26 -1.70
C SER A 22 -0.81 -17.28 -0.34
N LEU A 23 -1.38 -16.63 0.68
CA LEU A 23 -0.90 -16.70 2.06
C LEU A 23 -0.96 -18.13 2.61
N LEU A 24 -2.07 -18.84 2.37
CA LEU A 24 -2.24 -20.21 2.80
C LEU A 24 -1.21 -21.15 2.12
N ILE A 25 -1.02 -21.01 0.81
CA ILE A 25 -0.02 -21.78 0.06
C ILE A 25 1.38 -21.49 0.60
N GLY A 26 1.76 -20.23 0.78
CA GLY A 26 3.05 -19.85 1.32
C GLY A 26 3.28 -20.40 2.73
N PHE A 27 2.27 -20.33 3.60
CA PHE A 27 2.33 -20.89 4.95
C PHE A 27 2.49 -22.41 4.93
N LEU A 28 1.69 -23.14 4.15
CA LEU A 28 1.77 -24.60 4.06
C LEU A 28 3.11 -25.05 3.48
N THR A 29 3.59 -24.39 2.43
CA THR A 29 4.90 -24.71 1.84
C THR A 29 6.03 -24.52 2.86
N SER A 30 6.01 -23.41 3.61
CA SER A 30 6.99 -23.14 4.66
C SER A 30 6.93 -24.12 5.83
N ALA A 31 5.72 -24.59 6.18
CA ALA A 31 5.50 -25.50 7.31
C ALA A 31 5.87 -26.96 6.98
N VAL A 32 5.73 -27.38 5.71
CA VAL A 32 6.02 -28.77 5.30
C VAL A 32 7.51 -28.97 5.01
N ASP A 33 8.08 -28.14 4.16
CA ASP A 33 9.51 -28.18 3.86
C ASP A 33 10.02 -26.78 3.44
N PRO A 34 10.83 -26.12 4.31
CA PRO A 34 11.40 -24.80 3.98
C PRO A 34 12.27 -24.79 2.72
N THR A 35 12.77 -25.94 2.26
CA THR A 35 13.58 -26.02 1.04
C THR A 35 12.74 -25.93 -0.23
N ASP A 36 11.46 -26.25 -0.16
CA ASP A 36 10.53 -26.13 -1.30
C ASP A 36 10.25 -24.66 -1.67
N ILE A 37 10.43 -23.71 -0.73
CA ILE A 37 10.36 -22.28 -1.01
C ILE A 37 11.36 -21.91 -2.11
N LYS A 38 12.59 -22.47 -2.08
CA LYS A 38 13.59 -22.22 -3.11
C LYS A 38 13.19 -22.70 -4.50
N LYS A 39 12.37 -23.74 -4.59
CA LYS A 39 11.84 -24.21 -5.89
C LYS A 39 10.84 -23.24 -6.52
N MET A 40 10.21 -22.39 -5.70
CA MET A 40 9.30 -21.34 -6.15
C MET A 40 10.02 -20.03 -6.48
N GLU A 41 11.31 -19.89 -6.19
CA GLU A 41 12.10 -18.68 -6.39
C GLU A 41 12.04 -18.12 -7.83
N PRO A 42 12.10 -18.93 -8.91
CA PRO A 42 11.95 -18.41 -10.27
C PRO A 42 10.59 -17.74 -10.49
N PHE A 43 9.55 -18.20 -9.81
CA PHE A 43 8.20 -17.64 -9.92
C PHE A 43 7.99 -16.44 -8.99
N THR A 44 8.44 -16.54 -7.73
CA THR A 44 8.26 -15.50 -6.70
C THR A 44 9.34 -14.42 -6.72
N GLY A 45 10.47 -14.68 -7.39
CA GLY A 45 11.56 -13.72 -7.58
C GLY A 45 11.52 -13.10 -8.99
N GLU A 46 12.18 -13.73 -9.96
CA GLU A 46 12.41 -13.12 -11.29
C GLU A 46 11.12 -12.78 -12.05
N LEU A 47 10.17 -13.71 -12.10
CA LEU A 47 8.90 -13.48 -12.79
C LEU A 47 8.07 -12.41 -12.07
N PHE A 48 8.10 -12.40 -10.73
CA PHE A 48 7.42 -11.41 -9.93
C PHE A 48 7.97 -10.00 -10.18
N TYR A 49 9.29 -9.82 -10.24
CA TYR A 49 9.90 -8.53 -10.59
C TYR A 49 9.44 -8.01 -11.95
N GLY A 50 9.35 -8.88 -12.95
CA GLY A 50 8.82 -8.52 -14.25
C GLY A 50 7.38 -8.03 -14.19
N ALA A 51 6.52 -8.77 -13.48
CA ALA A 51 5.12 -8.39 -13.26
C ALA A 51 4.99 -7.08 -12.49
N GLU A 52 5.82 -6.86 -11.47
CA GLU A 52 5.86 -5.63 -10.68
C GLU A 52 6.28 -4.42 -11.54
N CYS A 53 7.26 -4.58 -12.43
CA CYS A 53 7.65 -3.51 -13.36
C CYS A 53 6.49 -3.11 -14.28
N PHE A 54 5.73 -4.06 -14.81
CA PHE A 54 4.55 -3.77 -15.63
C PHE A 54 3.45 -3.11 -14.81
N PHE A 55 3.22 -3.56 -13.58
CA PHE A 55 2.27 -2.93 -12.67
C PHE A 55 2.65 -1.47 -12.36
N LEU A 56 3.91 -1.21 -12.04
CA LEU A 56 4.39 0.14 -11.75
C LEU A 56 4.32 1.04 -12.99
N LEU A 57 4.59 0.51 -14.19
CA LEU A 57 4.43 1.24 -15.44
C LEU A 57 2.97 1.64 -15.67
N ASP A 58 2.03 0.71 -15.52
CA ASP A 58 0.59 0.99 -15.64
C ASP A 58 0.13 2.03 -14.60
N MET A 59 0.56 1.88 -13.34
CA MET A 59 0.27 2.84 -12.28
C MET A 59 0.89 4.21 -12.58
N GLY A 60 2.07 4.27 -13.18
CA GLY A 60 2.70 5.53 -13.62
C GLY A 60 1.87 6.24 -14.70
N ILE A 61 1.34 5.51 -15.68
CA ILE A 61 0.46 6.06 -16.72
C ILE A 61 -0.84 6.61 -16.08
N VAL A 62 -1.46 5.84 -15.19
CA VAL A 62 -2.67 6.26 -14.47
C VAL A 62 -2.38 7.51 -13.62
N ALA A 63 -1.26 7.54 -12.91
CA ALA A 63 -0.84 8.68 -12.10
C ALA A 63 -0.66 9.95 -12.96
N ALA A 64 0.01 9.84 -14.12
CA ALA A 64 0.20 10.96 -15.04
C ALA A 64 -1.14 11.53 -15.56
N GLN A 65 -2.08 10.66 -15.90
CA GLN A 65 -3.43 11.06 -16.32
C GLN A 65 -4.21 11.78 -15.20
N ARG A 66 -4.00 11.37 -13.94
CA ARG A 66 -4.65 11.98 -12.78
C ARG A 66 -4.00 13.31 -12.40
N LEU A 67 -2.66 13.41 -12.50
CA LEU A 67 -1.92 14.67 -12.33
C LEU A 67 -2.42 15.78 -13.27
N ALA A 68 -2.66 15.45 -14.54
CA ALA A 68 -3.20 16.41 -15.50
C ALA A 68 -4.57 16.99 -15.12
N ARG A 69 -5.33 16.30 -14.27
CA ARG A 69 -6.66 16.73 -13.80
C ARG A 69 -6.62 17.50 -12.47
N LEU A 70 -5.46 17.59 -11.82
CA LEU A 70 -5.30 18.24 -10.52
C LEU A 70 -5.46 19.77 -10.56
N ASN A 71 -5.42 20.40 -11.73
CA ASN A 71 -5.62 21.85 -11.87
C ASN A 71 -6.94 22.36 -11.26
N LYS A 72 -7.91 21.47 -11.01
CA LYS A 72 -9.18 21.76 -10.34
C LYS A 72 -9.19 21.38 -8.85
N THR A 73 -8.09 20.79 -8.36
CA THR A 73 -7.95 20.36 -6.97
C THR A 73 -7.33 21.51 -6.19
N GLY A 74 -7.98 21.95 -5.13
CA GLY A 74 -7.47 23.08 -4.33
C GLY A 74 -6.09 22.78 -3.73
N ALA A 75 -5.28 23.83 -3.54
CA ALA A 75 -3.92 23.74 -2.98
C ALA A 75 -3.87 23.01 -1.63
N PHE A 76 -4.93 23.11 -0.83
CA PHE A 76 -5.07 22.40 0.44
C PHE A 76 -5.00 20.86 0.24
N LEU A 77 -5.74 20.31 -0.72
CA LEU A 77 -5.74 18.87 -0.96
C LEU A 77 -4.40 18.36 -1.51
N ILE A 78 -3.72 19.18 -2.31
CA ILE A 78 -2.38 18.85 -2.81
C ILE A 78 -1.39 18.76 -1.66
N MET A 79 -1.36 19.78 -0.81
CA MET A 79 -0.49 19.81 0.36
C MET A 79 -0.81 18.68 1.35
N PHE A 80 -2.09 18.43 1.60
CA PHE A 80 -2.54 17.34 2.46
C PHE A 80 -2.08 15.98 1.96
N SER A 81 -2.16 15.72 0.64
CA SER A 81 -1.78 14.45 0.02
C SER A 81 -0.28 14.13 0.13
N ILE A 82 0.55 15.14 0.35
CA ILE A 82 2.00 14.99 0.54
C ILE A 82 2.35 14.98 2.03
N LEU A 83 1.73 15.86 2.82
CA LEU A 83 2.07 16.04 4.23
C LEU A 83 1.60 14.86 5.09
N MET A 84 0.38 14.34 4.84
CA MET A 84 -0.18 13.25 5.65
C MET A 84 0.62 11.95 5.58
N PRO A 85 1.12 11.48 4.43
CA PRO A 85 2.05 10.35 4.38
C PRO A 85 3.27 10.53 5.27
N ILE A 86 3.87 11.72 5.29
CA ILE A 86 5.05 12.02 6.11
C ILE A 86 4.69 11.96 7.60
N VAL A 87 3.58 12.60 8.00
CA VAL A 87 3.10 12.55 9.40
C VAL A 87 2.84 11.11 9.83
N ASN A 88 2.14 10.34 8.99
CA ASN A 88 1.84 8.95 9.28
C ASN A 88 3.12 8.08 9.33
N ALA A 89 4.12 8.37 8.50
CA ALA A 89 5.41 7.69 8.55
C ALA A 89 6.14 7.93 9.88
N VAL A 90 6.13 9.17 10.36
CA VAL A 90 6.72 9.51 11.68
C VAL A 90 5.98 8.78 12.80
N LEU A 91 4.65 8.84 12.81
CA LEU A 91 3.84 8.12 13.79
C LEU A 91 4.06 6.59 13.71
N GLY A 92 4.08 6.04 12.50
CA GLY A 92 4.36 4.63 12.26
C GLY A 92 5.74 4.21 12.75
N SER A 93 6.77 5.07 12.57
CA SER A 93 8.13 4.79 13.07
C SER A 93 8.18 4.76 14.60
N VAL A 94 7.46 5.66 15.27
CA VAL A 94 7.34 5.64 16.73
C VAL A 94 6.67 4.34 17.19
N VAL A 95 5.57 3.95 16.58
CA VAL A 95 4.86 2.71 16.92
C VAL A 95 5.73 1.49 16.64
N ALA A 96 6.42 1.43 15.49
CA ALA A 96 7.33 0.35 15.13
C ALA A 96 8.45 0.17 16.18
N LYS A 97 8.99 1.28 16.70
CA LYS A 97 9.97 1.28 17.78
C LYS A 97 9.39 0.71 19.08
N PHE A 98 8.16 1.09 19.45
CA PHE A 98 7.49 0.52 20.63
C PHE A 98 7.23 -0.98 20.51
N LEU A 99 6.95 -1.45 19.29
CA LEU A 99 6.73 -2.87 19.00
C LEU A 99 8.04 -3.67 18.88
N ASN A 100 9.20 -3.02 19.01
CA ASN A 100 10.53 -3.62 18.84
C ASN A 100 10.66 -4.38 17.50
N LEU A 101 10.13 -3.80 16.42
CA LEU A 101 10.27 -4.38 15.09
C LEU A 101 11.73 -4.23 14.62
N ASP A 102 12.24 -5.24 13.93
CA ASP A 102 13.50 -5.13 13.19
C ASP A 102 13.38 -4.10 12.04
N SER A 103 14.51 -3.58 11.57
CA SER A 103 14.55 -2.49 10.58
C SER A 103 13.75 -2.79 9.31
N GLY A 104 13.79 -4.04 8.80
CA GLY A 104 13.04 -4.45 7.61
C GLY A 104 11.53 -4.42 7.83
N ASN A 105 11.05 -5.06 8.89
CA ASN A 105 9.63 -5.08 9.24
C ASN A 105 9.13 -3.68 9.66
N ALA A 106 9.96 -2.89 10.32
CA ALA A 106 9.65 -1.51 10.67
C ALA A 106 9.45 -0.66 9.41
N LEU A 107 10.32 -0.80 8.39
CA LEU A 107 10.16 -0.10 7.12
C LEU A 107 8.83 -0.47 6.43
N LEU A 108 8.54 -1.77 6.33
CA LEU A 108 7.28 -2.23 5.75
C LEU A 108 6.07 -1.67 6.50
N PHE A 109 6.11 -1.67 7.82
CA PHE A 109 5.05 -1.11 8.66
C PHE A 109 4.88 0.39 8.44
N VAL A 110 5.97 1.15 8.39
CA VAL A 110 5.97 2.60 8.16
C VAL A 110 5.44 2.94 6.77
N VAL A 111 5.86 2.22 5.74
CA VAL A 111 5.34 2.38 4.37
C VAL A 111 3.85 2.09 4.33
N LEU A 112 3.37 1.06 5.03
CA LEU A 112 1.96 0.74 5.13
C LEU A 112 1.16 1.87 5.81
N CYS A 113 1.67 2.43 6.91
CA CYS A 113 1.05 3.58 7.60
C CYS A 113 0.98 4.83 6.73
N ALA A 114 2.01 5.07 5.90
CA ALA A 114 2.09 6.22 4.99
C ALA A 114 1.31 6.01 3.69
N SER A 115 0.86 4.79 3.41
CA SER A 115 0.15 4.46 2.18
C SER A 115 -1.29 4.95 2.18
N ALA A 116 -1.82 5.24 1.00
CA ALA A 116 -3.22 5.55 0.78
C ALA A 116 -3.83 4.52 -0.18
N SER A 117 -4.86 3.80 0.29
CA SER A 117 -5.51 2.77 -0.53
C SER A 117 -6.34 3.40 -1.65
N TYR A 118 -6.03 3.05 -2.88
CA TYR A 118 -6.80 3.45 -4.06
C TYR A 118 -7.89 2.43 -4.44
N LEU A 119 -7.91 1.27 -3.83
CA LEU A 119 -8.92 0.22 -4.06
C LEU A 119 -10.02 0.25 -2.99
N ALA A 120 -9.65 0.17 -1.72
CA ALA A 120 -10.60 0.08 -0.61
C ALA A 120 -11.26 1.43 -0.29
N VAL A 121 -10.47 2.53 -0.26
CA VAL A 121 -10.98 3.86 0.11
C VAL A 121 -12.07 4.36 -0.84
N PRO A 122 -11.95 4.28 -2.18
CA PRO A 122 -13.05 4.71 -3.07
C PRO A 122 -14.36 3.98 -2.84
N THR A 123 -14.30 2.68 -2.56
CA THR A 123 -15.50 1.89 -2.27
C THR A 123 -16.12 2.30 -0.93
N ALA A 124 -15.30 2.42 0.12
CA ALA A 124 -15.74 2.88 1.44
C ALA A 124 -16.33 4.29 1.38
N MET A 125 -15.69 5.22 0.67
CA MET A 125 -16.18 6.60 0.52
C MET A 125 -17.53 6.69 -0.18
N ARG A 126 -17.78 5.87 -1.21
CA ARG A 126 -19.09 5.81 -1.87
C ARG A 126 -20.21 5.34 -0.94
N MET A 127 -19.87 4.49 0.03
CA MET A 127 -20.85 3.96 1.00
C MET A 127 -21.09 4.90 2.17
N THR A 128 -20.05 5.61 2.62
CA THR A 128 -20.10 6.44 3.84
C THR A 128 -20.35 7.91 3.58
N VAL A 129 -19.83 8.45 2.47
CA VAL A 129 -19.95 9.86 2.09
C VAL A 129 -20.26 9.95 0.59
N PRO A 130 -21.50 9.59 0.17
CA PRO A 130 -21.90 9.56 -1.25
C PRO A 130 -21.78 10.91 -1.95
N GLU A 131 -21.83 12.03 -1.22
CA GLU A 131 -21.68 13.39 -1.73
C GLU A 131 -20.23 13.74 -2.13
N ALA A 132 -19.24 12.96 -1.63
CA ALA A 132 -17.84 13.20 -1.93
C ALA A 132 -17.54 12.90 -3.42
N ARG A 133 -16.98 13.89 -4.11
CA ARG A 133 -16.64 13.73 -5.53
C ARG A 133 -15.46 12.75 -5.70
N PRO A 134 -15.63 11.63 -6.41
CA PRO A 134 -14.58 10.62 -6.61
C PRO A 134 -13.29 11.19 -7.22
N SER A 135 -13.41 12.25 -8.04
CA SER A 135 -12.26 12.89 -8.65
C SER A 135 -11.27 13.47 -7.63
N TYR A 136 -11.71 13.90 -6.46
CA TYR A 136 -10.80 14.46 -5.45
C TYR A 136 -9.96 13.39 -4.79
N TYR A 137 -10.57 12.39 -4.18
CA TYR A 137 -9.81 11.36 -3.45
C TYR A 137 -9.06 10.40 -4.37
N ILE A 138 -9.59 10.03 -5.53
CA ILE A 138 -8.88 9.16 -6.48
C ILE A 138 -7.70 9.91 -7.13
N SER A 139 -7.89 11.18 -7.52
CA SER A 139 -6.80 11.93 -8.16
C SER A 139 -5.69 12.29 -7.19
N THR A 140 -5.99 12.59 -5.94
CA THR A 140 -4.96 12.87 -4.92
C THR A 140 -4.21 11.61 -4.52
N THR A 141 -4.90 10.49 -4.33
CA THR A 141 -4.26 9.22 -3.96
C THR A 141 -3.35 8.69 -5.06
N LEU A 142 -3.87 8.53 -6.29
CA LEU A 142 -3.12 7.96 -7.41
C LEU A 142 -2.19 8.96 -8.09
N GLY A 143 -2.58 10.24 -8.14
CA GLY A 143 -1.79 11.26 -8.84
C GLY A 143 -0.72 11.91 -7.97
N LEU A 144 -0.86 11.92 -6.66
CA LEU A 144 0.08 12.59 -5.75
C LEU A 144 0.68 11.65 -4.71
N THR A 145 -0.15 11.08 -3.83
CA THR A 145 0.35 10.29 -2.68
C THR A 145 1.13 9.06 -3.13
N PHE A 146 0.62 8.32 -4.11
CA PHE A 146 1.28 7.10 -4.60
C PHE A 146 2.64 7.40 -5.26
N PRO A 147 2.76 8.29 -6.28
CA PRO A 147 4.06 8.61 -6.86
C PRO A 147 5.02 9.25 -5.85
N PHE A 148 4.52 10.11 -4.96
CA PHE A 148 5.33 10.69 -3.89
C PHE A 148 5.94 9.62 -2.99
N ASN A 149 5.13 8.66 -2.53
CA ASN A 149 5.61 7.58 -1.66
C ASN A 149 6.67 6.72 -2.36
N ILE A 150 6.47 6.36 -3.63
CA ILE A 150 7.44 5.52 -4.37
C ILE A 150 8.76 6.27 -4.60
N ILE A 151 8.69 7.52 -5.05
CA ILE A 151 9.90 8.26 -5.51
C ILE A 151 10.66 8.85 -4.32
N PHE A 152 9.94 9.47 -3.39
CA PHE A 152 10.54 10.22 -2.27
C PHE A 152 10.27 9.58 -0.91
N GLY A 153 9.09 9.04 -0.71
CA GLY A 153 8.63 8.52 0.57
C GLY A 153 9.49 7.35 1.04
N ILE A 154 9.61 6.29 0.26
CA ILE A 154 10.35 5.09 0.68
C ILE A 154 11.80 5.40 1.07
N PRO A 155 12.60 6.16 0.29
CA PRO A 155 13.95 6.56 0.71
C PRO A 155 13.97 7.36 2.02
N VAL A 156 13.04 8.30 2.19
CA VAL A 156 12.94 9.12 3.42
C VAL A 156 12.54 8.26 4.61
N TYR A 157 11.57 7.35 4.43
CA TYR A 157 11.10 6.46 5.50
C TYR A 157 12.18 5.46 5.92
N MET A 158 12.97 4.97 4.97
CA MET A 158 14.12 4.13 5.26
C MET A 158 15.16 4.87 6.12
N SER A 159 15.47 6.12 5.77
CA SER A 159 16.36 6.96 6.58
C SER A 159 15.81 7.21 7.98
N LEU A 160 14.50 7.49 8.09
CA LEU A 160 13.81 7.70 9.36
C LEU A 160 13.87 6.45 10.25
N VAL A 161 13.55 5.28 9.69
CA VAL A 161 13.59 4.00 10.40
C VAL A 161 15.01 3.70 10.88
N ASN A 162 16.02 3.83 10.03
CA ASN A 162 17.41 3.58 10.39
C ASN A 162 17.93 4.52 11.49
N THR A 163 17.37 5.73 11.58
CA THR A 163 17.73 6.70 12.64
C THR A 163 17.04 6.34 13.97
N MET A 164 15.79 5.87 13.93
CA MET A 164 14.99 5.61 15.12
C MET A 164 15.16 4.19 15.68
N ILE A 165 15.47 3.24 14.82
CA ILE A 165 15.61 1.82 15.11
C ILE A 165 17.01 1.40 14.61
N PRO A 166 18.05 1.51 15.44
CA PRO A 166 19.39 1.10 15.04
C PRO A 166 19.41 -0.38 14.70
N GLN A 167 20.10 -0.72 13.62
CA GLN A 167 20.31 -2.11 13.22
C GLN A 167 21.21 -2.79 14.29
N ILE A 168 20.70 -3.86 14.87
CA ILE A 168 21.47 -4.74 15.76
C ILE A 168 22.22 -5.74 14.88
#